data_45d4fa69beb3a6f7563c8b1d0152d57f
#
_entry.id   45d4fa69beb3a6f7563c8b1d0152d57f
#
_cell.length_a   1.000
_cell.length_b   1.000
_cell.length_c   1.000
_cell.angle_alpha   90.00
_cell.angle_beta   90.00
_cell.angle_gamma   90.00
#
_symmetry.space_group_name_H-M   'P 1'
#
loop_
_entity.id
_entity.type
_entity.pdbx_description
1 polymer ?
#
loop_
_entity_poly.entity_id
_entity_poly.type
_entity_poly.pdbx_seq_one_letter_code
_entity_poly.pdbx_strand_id
1 'polypeptide(L)' 'ARMRRVVAHVRGQLDGEEQAAFDRAHAAWLTFRDRHALFIAQSYARGPIRALIQAVTLESLTSAWTAELETQLGVPHD' A
#
# COMPACT_ATOMS: atom_id res chain seq x y z
N ALA A 1 4.96 8.45 6.93
CA ALA A 1 5.83 7.33 6.93
C ALA A 1 6.41 7.06 5.55
N ARG A 2 7.07 5.92 5.39
CA ARG A 2 7.82 5.59 4.16
C ARG A 2 6.94 5.60 2.91
N MET A 3 5.76 4.96 2.96
CA MET A 3 4.88 4.91 1.79
C MET A 3 4.49 6.30 1.31
N ARG A 4 4.17 7.20 2.24
CA ARG A 4 3.79 8.57 1.88
C ARG A 4 4.92 9.29 1.16
N ARG A 5 6.16 9.13 1.63
CA ARG A 5 7.33 9.72 0.98
C ARG A 5 7.54 9.17 -0.42
N VAL A 6 7.42 7.86 -0.56
CA VAL A 6 7.60 7.18 -1.85
C VAL A 6 6.53 7.63 -2.83
N VAL A 7 5.27 7.68 -2.41
CA VAL A 7 4.16 8.16 -3.26
C VAL A 7 4.41 9.59 -3.72
N ALA A 8 4.82 10.47 -2.81
CA ALA A 8 5.10 11.86 -3.16
C ALA A 8 6.25 11.97 -4.17
N HIS A 9 7.30 11.18 -3.98
CA HIS A 9 8.43 11.16 -4.91
C HIS A 9 8.00 10.68 -6.30
N VAL A 10 7.24 9.60 -6.37
CA VAL A 10 6.73 9.05 -7.62
C VAL A 10 5.89 10.10 -8.34
N ARG A 11 4.93 10.72 -7.65
CA ARG A 11 4.05 11.72 -8.26
C ARG A 11 4.84 12.90 -8.80
N GLY A 12 5.91 13.30 -8.13
CA GLY A 12 6.74 14.40 -8.55
C GLY A 12 7.47 14.18 -9.87
N GLN A 13 7.60 12.92 -10.30
CA GLN A 13 8.26 12.56 -11.54
C GLN A 13 7.31 12.37 -12.72
N LEU A 14 6.01 12.44 -12.47
CA LEU A 14 4.97 12.15 -13.46
C LEU A 14 4.32 13.44 -13.95
N ASP A 15 3.86 13.45 -15.20
CA ASP A 15 3.05 14.55 -15.73
C ASP A 15 1.58 14.41 -15.26
N GLY A 16 0.71 15.35 -15.68
CA GLY A 16 -0.67 15.39 -15.22
C GLY A 16 -1.48 14.13 -15.53
N GLU A 17 -1.34 13.58 -16.74
CA GLU A 17 -2.04 12.35 -17.14
C GLU A 17 -1.50 11.15 -16.37
N GLU A 18 -0.19 11.06 -16.26
CA GLU A 18 0.46 9.98 -15.55
C GLU A 18 0.13 10.04 -14.06
N GLN A 19 0.10 11.23 -13.46
CA GLN A 19 -0.30 11.39 -12.07
C GLN A 19 -1.73 10.90 -11.85
N ALA A 20 -2.66 11.25 -12.76
CA ALA A 20 -4.05 10.81 -12.64
C ALA A 20 -4.16 9.28 -12.72
N ALA A 21 -3.42 8.66 -13.64
CA ALA A 21 -3.41 7.20 -13.75
C ALA A 21 -2.82 6.54 -12.51
N PHE A 22 -1.71 7.08 -12.00
CA PHE A 22 -1.08 6.58 -10.78
C PHE A 22 -2.03 6.73 -9.57
N ASP A 23 -2.68 7.88 -9.45
CA ASP A 23 -3.59 8.13 -8.32
C ASP A 23 -4.75 7.15 -8.32
N ARG A 24 -5.30 6.82 -9.50
CA ARG A 24 -6.37 5.82 -9.61
C ARG A 24 -5.88 4.43 -9.21
N ALA A 25 -4.69 4.05 -9.66
CA ALA A 25 -4.10 2.75 -9.33
C ALA A 25 -3.82 2.65 -7.83
N HIS A 26 -3.24 3.70 -7.25
CA HIS A 26 -2.93 3.73 -5.83
C HIS A 26 -4.20 3.69 -4.97
N ALA A 27 -5.23 4.44 -5.36
CA ALA A 27 -6.51 4.42 -4.65
C ALA A 27 -7.15 3.04 -4.69
N ALA A 28 -7.10 2.35 -5.84
CA ALA A 28 -7.62 1.00 -5.97
C ALA A 28 -6.82 0.03 -5.08
N TRP A 29 -5.50 0.22 -5.02
CA TRP A 29 -4.66 -0.61 -4.14
C TRP A 29 -5.00 -0.37 -2.67
N LEU A 30 -5.21 0.86 -2.25
CA LEU A 30 -5.59 1.16 -0.85
C LEU A 30 -6.89 0.44 -0.48
N THR A 31 -7.88 0.45 -1.37
CA THR A 31 -9.13 -0.27 -1.16
C THR A 31 -8.90 -1.76 -1.06
N PHE A 32 -8.11 -2.32 -1.97
CA PHE A 32 -7.75 -3.74 -1.94
C PHE A 32 -7.06 -4.10 -0.62
N ARG A 33 -6.07 -3.32 -0.22
CA ARG A 33 -5.32 -3.55 1.01
C ARG A 33 -6.25 -3.68 2.22
N ASP A 34 -7.14 -2.70 2.38
CA ASP A 34 -8.00 -2.65 3.55
C ASP A 34 -8.98 -3.82 3.57
N ARG A 35 -9.56 -4.14 2.42
CA ARG A 35 -10.50 -5.26 2.28
C ARG A 35 -9.80 -6.60 2.44
N HIS A 36 -8.62 -6.74 1.87
CA HIS A 36 -7.86 -7.99 1.97
C HIS A 36 -7.43 -8.26 3.41
N ALA A 37 -6.95 -7.23 4.12
CA ALA A 37 -6.55 -7.37 5.52
C ALA A 37 -7.74 -7.80 6.39
N LEU A 38 -8.91 -7.23 6.14
CA LEU A 38 -10.12 -7.62 6.84
C LEU A 38 -10.52 -9.07 6.52
N PHE A 39 -10.46 -9.44 5.26
CA PHE A 39 -10.76 -10.81 4.82
C PHE A 39 -9.84 -11.83 5.52
N ILE A 40 -8.54 -11.56 5.53
CA ILE A 40 -7.57 -12.46 6.19
C ILE A 40 -7.86 -12.56 7.69
N ALA A 41 -8.10 -11.43 8.34
CA ALA A 41 -8.38 -11.43 9.78
C ALA A 41 -9.65 -12.23 10.10
N GLN A 42 -10.69 -12.08 9.31
CA GLN A 42 -11.96 -12.80 9.50
C GLN A 42 -11.81 -14.30 9.22
N SER A 43 -10.91 -14.68 8.30
CA SER A 43 -10.71 -16.08 7.91
C SER A 43 -9.94 -16.88 8.95
N TYR A 44 -9.02 -16.23 9.67
CA TYR A 44 -8.07 -16.94 10.53
C TYR A 44 -8.28 -16.75 12.01
N ALA A 45 -9.04 -15.74 12.44
CA ALA A 45 -9.05 -15.39 13.84
C ALA A 45 -10.42 -14.90 14.31
N ARG A 46 -10.61 -15.02 15.64
CA ARG A 46 -11.76 -14.46 16.34
C ARG A 46 -11.24 -13.74 17.58
N GLY A 47 -12.02 -12.77 18.08
CA GLY A 47 -11.68 -12.04 19.27
C GLY A 47 -10.49 -11.10 19.10
N PRO A 48 -9.72 -10.86 20.16
CA PRO A 48 -8.64 -9.86 20.14
C PRO A 48 -7.56 -10.11 19.11
N ILE A 49 -7.27 -11.38 18.80
CA ILE A 49 -6.20 -11.71 17.86
C ILE A 49 -6.55 -11.27 16.43
N ARG A 50 -7.83 -11.11 16.11
CA ARG A 50 -8.26 -10.63 14.80
C ARG A 50 -7.69 -9.25 14.51
N ALA A 51 -7.72 -8.34 15.49
CA ALA A 51 -7.18 -6.99 15.31
C ALA A 51 -5.67 -7.03 15.05
N LEU A 52 -4.95 -7.89 15.73
CA LEU A 52 -3.51 -8.05 15.53
C LEU A 52 -3.21 -8.58 14.13
N ILE A 53 -3.93 -9.61 13.68
CA ILE A 53 -3.74 -10.18 12.33
C ILE A 53 -4.06 -9.13 11.27
N GLN A 54 -5.11 -8.36 11.45
CA GLN A 54 -5.44 -7.28 10.52
C GLN A 54 -4.32 -6.24 10.44
N ALA A 55 -3.78 -5.81 11.58
CA ALA A 55 -2.70 -4.83 11.64
C ALA A 55 -1.44 -5.35 10.97
N VAL A 56 -1.05 -6.60 11.24
CA VAL A 56 0.13 -7.21 10.62
C VAL A 56 -0.05 -7.34 9.11
N THR A 57 -1.23 -7.71 8.66
CA THR A 57 -1.51 -7.83 7.22
C THR A 57 -1.45 -6.47 6.53
N LEU A 58 -2.03 -5.42 7.14
CA LEU A 58 -1.95 -4.06 6.62
C LEU A 58 -0.50 -3.61 6.46
N GLU A 59 0.32 -3.85 7.48
CA GLU A 59 1.73 -3.48 7.44
C GLU A 59 2.49 -4.25 6.36
N SER A 60 2.26 -5.54 6.25
CA SER A 60 2.91 -6.39 5.26
C SER A 60 2.58 -5.93 3.84
N LEU A 61 1.30 -5.68 3.56
CA LEU A 61 0.87 -5.21 2.24
C LEU A 61 1.42 -3.82 1.94
N THR A 62 1.40 -2.92 2.92
CA THR A 62 1.93 -1.56 2.75
C THR A 62 3.43 -1.59 2.43
N SER A 63 4.20 -2.42 3.14
CA SER A 63 5.63 -2.60 2.89
C SER A 63 5.90 -3.14 1.49
N ALA A 64 5.13 -4.16 1.09
CA ALA A 64 5.29 -4.78 -0.23
C ALA A 64 4.98 -3.79 -1.35
N TRP A 65 3.90 -3.03 -1.23
CA TRP A 65 3.52 -2.03 -2.22
C TRP A 65 4.56 -0.92 -2.32
N THR A 66 5.04 -0.45 -1.16
CA THR A 66 6.07 0.60 -1.12
C THR A 66 7.34 0.13 -1.83
N ALA A 67 7.79 -1.11 -1.56
CA ALA A 67 8.94 -1.69 -2.22
C ALA A 67 8.72 -1.83 -3.72
N GLU A 68 7.51 -2.20 -4.15
CA GLU A 68 7.16 -2.30 -5.56
C GLU A 68 7.29 -0.94 -6.25
N LEU A 69 6.76 0.12 -5.64
CA LEU A 69 6.89 1.46 -6.19
C LEU A 69 8.35 1.89 -6.31
N GLU A 70 9.16 1.58 -5.29
CA GLU A 70 10.58 1.89 -5.31
C GLU A 70 11.30 1.16 -6.45
N THR A 71 10.99 -0.11 -6.64
CA THR A 71 11.63 -0.94 -7.65
C THR A 71 11.20 -0.56 -9.06
N GLN A 72 9.89 -0.44 -9.29
CA GLN A 72 9.35 -0.21 -10.63
C GLN A 72 9.61 1.19 -11.13
N LEU A 73 9.63 2.17 -10.25
CA LEU A 73 9.69 3.57 -10.63
C LEU A 73 11.02 4.23 -10.29
N GLY A 74 12.00 3.42 -9.89
CA GLY A 74 13.35 3.90 -9.68
C GLY A 74 13.54 4.86 -8.52
N VAL A 75 12.69 4.75 -7.49
CA VAL A 75 12.81 5.57 -6.29
C VAL A 75 14.01 5.10 -5.48
N PRO A 76 14.93 6.01 -5.08
CA PRO A 76 16.08 5.61 -4.28
C PRO A 76 15.66 5.07 -2.91
N HIS A 77 16.38 4.07 -2.45
CA HIS A 77 16.27 3.59 -1.06
C HIS A 77 17.04 4.53 -0.14
N ASP A 78 16.51 4.74 1.02
CA ASP A 78 17.20 5.50 2.07
C ASP A 78 18.22 4.65 2.79
#